data_dd6281d8f900dbcfeaa108425bee1730
#
_entry.id   dd6281d8f900dbcfeaa108425bee1730
#
_cell.length_a   1.000
_cell.length_b   1.000
_cell.length_c   1.000
_cell.angle_alpha   90.00
_cell.angle_beta   90.00
_cell.angle_gamma   90.00
#
_symmetry.space_group_name_H-M   'P 1'
#
loop_
_entity.id
_entity.type
_entity.pdbx_description
1 polymer ?
#
loop_
_entity_poly.entity_id
_entity_poly.type
_entity_poly.pdbx_seq_one_letter_code
_entity_poly.pdbx_strand_id
1 'polypeptide(L)'
;MPDLQGIWTNATATPLERPAEYANAEVLTETQRSQLGEAVLEKYGKGGREAWFDLGLKALTNGQTSLIIHPKNGKIPWKTDSKKTTSLSGKSYFPWETTAPGAPFRSYRDLDTGERCITDGVGIYPQHPYNNNFQIFQTELYIVIMQEMYHEYRIIPLDGRPHLDPPVGQWLGDARGYWEGDTLIIESQGYLDTKGWHWAVPWRATKSTLKLTERLTRTDELTIDYSFTMEDSSRFSEPWTARIPLTNDHAERGVTSGDLYEFACHEGNYSIPNMLSMPPESHLN
;
A
#
# COMPACT_ATOMS: atom_id res chain seq x y z
N MET A 1 -5.37 -24.44 -12.66
CA MET A 1 -5.02 -23.12 -12.08
C MET A 1 -6.22 -22.23 -12.25
N PRO A 2 -6.75 -21.65 -11.18
CA PRO A 2 -7.84 -20.66 -11.28
C PRO A 2 -7.43 -19.45 -12.12
N ASP A 3 -8.39 -18.85 -12.79
CA ASP A 3 -8.18 -17.62 -13.55
C ASP A 3 -8.29 -16.42 -12.60
N LEU A 4 -7.21 -15.65 -12.45
CA LEU A 4 -7.15 -14.45 -11.63
C LEU A 4 -7.26 -13.16 -12.46
N GLN A 5 -7.41 -13.27 -13.78
CA GLN A 5 -7.45 -12.11 -14.68
C GLN A 5 -8.62 -11.17 -14.37
N GLY A 6 -8.41 -9.90 -14.61
CA GLY A 6 -9.44 -8.88 -14.44
C GLY A 6 -8.91 -7.61 -13.79
N ILE A 7 -9.82 -6.66 -13.61
CA ILE A 7 -9.58 -5.41 -12.86
C ILE A 7 -10.20 -5.57 -11.48
N TRP A 8 -9.39 -5.42 -10.47
CA TRP A 8 -9.73 -5.66 -9.07
C TRP A 8 -9.45 -4.42 -8.24
N THR A 9 -10.29 -4.15 -7.25
CA THR A 9 -10.06 -3.08 -6.28
C THR A 9 -9.81 -3.62 -4.87
N ASN A 10 -8.91 -2.97 -4.13
CA ASN A 10 -8.69 -3.22 -2.71
C ASN A 10 -9.26 -2.11 -1.81
N ALA A 11 -9.91 -1.13 -2.41
CA ALA A 11 -10.48 0.00 -1.67
C ALA A 11 -11.38 -0.47 -0.51
N THR A 12 -11.21 0.12 0.65
CA THR A 12 -12.03 -0.19 1.84
C THR A 12 -11.87 0.84 2.94
N ALA A 13 -12.93 1.08 3.71
CA ALA A 13 -12.88 1.85 4.95
C ALA A 13 -12.37 1.04 6.16
N THR A 14 -12.17 -0.28 6.03
CA THR A 14 -11.61 -1.10 7.11
C THR A 14 -10.16 -0.67 7.37
N PRO A 15 -9.81 -0.25 8.59
CA PRO A 15 -8.48 0.27 8.89
C PRO A 15 -7.40 -0.82 8.84
N LEU A 16 -6.16 -0.44 8.49
CA LEU A 16 -5.03 -1.38 8.52
C LEU A 16 -4.82 -1.92 9.93
N GLU A 17 -4.68 -1.03 10.90
CA GLU A 17 -4.53 -1.39 12.31
C GLU A 17 -5.86 -1.26 13.05
N ARG A 18 -6.13 -2.18 13.98
CA ARG A 18 -7.36 -2.16 14.78
C ARG A 18 -7.46 -0.89 15.61
N PRO A 19 -8.53 -0.10 15.46
CA PRO A 19 -8.80 1.04 16.33
C PRO A 19 -8.98 0.63 17.80
N ALA A 20 -8.63 1.53 18.72
CA ALA A 20 -8.71 1.23 20.16
C ALA A 20 -10.14 0.93 20.62
N GLU A 21 -11.13 1.60 20.05
CA GLU A 21 -12.55 1.38 20.32
C GLU A 21 -13.04 -0.02 19.94
N TYR A 22 -12.34 -0.70 19.05
CA TYR A 22 -12.65 -2.08 18.63
C TYR A 22 -11.69 -3.13 19.20
N ALA A 23 -10.88 -2.78 20.21
CA ALA A 23 -9.86 -3.66 20.76
C ALA A 23 -10.41 -5.02 21.22
N ASN A 24 -11.65 -5.05 21.72
CA ASN A 24 -12.32 -6.24 22.22
C ASN A 24 -13.39 -6.79 21.27
N ALA A 25 -13.55 -6.21 20.07
CA ALA A 25 -14.51 -6.69 19.09
C ALA A 25 -13.88 -7.77 18.21
N GLU A 26 -14.55 -8.91 18.05
CA GLU A 26 -14.15 -9.93 17.09
C GLU A 26 -14.60 -9.56 15.68
N VAL A 27 -15.81 -9.04 15.55
CA VAL A 27 -16.46 -8.67 14.28
C VAL A 27 -17.18 -7.33 14.47
N LEU A 28 -17.11 -6.47 13.47
CA LEU A 28 -17.86 -5.21 13.43
C LEU A 28 -19.33 -5.45 13.06
N THR A 29 -20.23 -4.78 13.76
CA THR A 29 -21.63 -4.67 13.38
C THR A 29 -21.78 -3.82 12.13
N GLU A 30 -22.95 -3.88 11.47
CA GLU A 30 -23.24 -3.05 10.30
C GLU A 30 -23.14 -1.54 10.61
N THR A 31 -23.65 -1.13 11.77
CA THR A 31 -23.53 0.27 12.25
C THR A 31 -22.07 0.69 12.38
N GLN A 32 -21.22 -0.14 12.99
CA GLN A 32 -19.81 0.15 13.14
C GLN A 32 -19.08 0.20 11.78
N ARG A 33 -19.45 -0.65 10.83
CA ARG A 33 -18.91 -0.61 9.47
C ARG A 33 -19.28 0.71 8.76
N SER A 34 -20.53 1.17 8.89
CA SER A 34 -20.96 2.47 8.35
C SER A 34 -20.17 3.63 8.96
N GLN A 35 -19.96 3.62 10.28
CA GLN A 35 -19.17 4.65 10.98
C GLN A 35 -17.72 4.73 10.48
N LEU A 36 -17.11 3.61 10.09
CA LEU A 36 -15.79 3.63 9.46
C LEU A 36 -15.80 4.39 8.12
N GLY A 37 -16.82 4.18 7.30
CA GLY A 37 -16.97 4.91 6.04
C GLY A 37 -17.17 6.42 6.26
N GLU A 38 -17.98 6.80 7.23
CA GLU A 38 -18.18 8.19 7.62
C GLU A 38 -16.89 8.85 8.11
N ALA A 39 -16.09 8.13 8.90
CA ALA A 39 -14.79 8.62 9.38
C ALA A 39 -13.79 8.83 8.23
N VAL A 40 -13.78 7.94 7.22
CA VAL A 40 -12.97 8.12 6.00
C VAL A 40 -13.42 9.36 5.24
N LEU A 41 -14.73 9.53 5.04
CA LEU A 41 -15.29 10.70 4.38
C LEU A 41 -14.97 11.99 5.16
N GLU A 42 -15.09 11.97 6.48
CA GLU A 42 -14.73 13.11 7.32
C GLU A 42 -13.25 13.48 7.20
N LYS A 43 -12.38 12.49 7.18
CA LYS A 43 -10.92 12.70 7.11
C LYS A 43 -10.46 13.22 5.76
N TYR A 44 -10.99 12.68 4.67
CA TYR A 44 -10.48 12.92 3.33
C TYR A 44 -11.42 13.72 2.43
N GLY A 45 -12.73 13.72 2.71
CA GLY A 45 -13.77 14.34 1.89
C GLY A 45 -13.96 15.84 2.09
N LYS A 46 -13.17 16.53 2.92
CA LYS A 46 -13.31 17.96 3.19
C LYS A 46 -12.37 18.82 2.31
N GLY A 47 -12.85 20.01 1.94
CA GLY A 47 -12.03 21.02 1.27
C GLY A 47 -11.85 20.84 -0.24
N GLY A 48 -12.87 20.30 -0.93
CA GLY A 48 -12.89 20.11 -2.38
C GLY A 48 -12.06 18.91 -2.84
N ARG A 49 -11.59 18.08 -1.91
CA ARG A 49 -10.83 16.85 -2.22
C ARG A 49 -11.72 15.74 -2.76
N GLU A 50 -13.03 15.82 -2.53
CA GLU A 50 -14.02 14.85 -3.00
C GLU A 50 -13.97 14.66 -4.53
N ALA A 51 -13.61 15.71 -5.24
CA ALA A 51 -13.49 15.67 -6.71
C ALA A 51 -12.28 14.87 -7.20
N TRP A 52 -11.31 14.60 -6.32
CA TRP A 52 -10.05 13.94 -6.67
C TRP A 52 -9.92 12.55 -6.05
N PHE A 53 -10.67 12.28 -4.99
CA PHE A 53 -10.54 11.05 -4.23
C PHE A 53 -11.64 10.07 -4.59
N ASP A 54 -11.26 8.87 -4.93
CA ASP A 54 -12.14 7.72 -5.10
C ASP A 54 -12.02 6.86 -3.84
N LEU A 55 -12.59 7.39 -2.76
CA LEU A 55 -12.49 6.81 -1.43
C LEU A 55 -13.29 5.53 -1.33
N GLY A 56 -12.65 4.44 -0.91
CA GLY A 56 -13.34 3.24 -0.47
C GLY A 56 -14.13 3.51 0.81
N LEU A 57 -15.37 3.97 0.68
CA LEU A 57 -16.21 4.37 1.81
C LEU A 57 -16.88 3.21 2.53
N LYS A 58 -16.76 1.99 2.02
CA LYS A 58 -17.39 0.81 2.63
C LYS A 58 -16.36 -0.09 3.29
N ALA A 59 -16.60 -0.43 4.55
CA ALA A 59 -15.81 -1.43 5.25
C ALA A 59 -16.11 -2.84 4.71
N LEU A 60 -15.16 -3.76 4.87
CA LEU A 60 -15.28 -5.14 4.42
C LEU A 60 -16.54 -5.81 4.99
N THR A 61 -17.28 -6.52 4.14
CA THR A 61 -18.55 -7.16 4.47
C THR A 61 -18.38 -8.31 5.47
N ASN A 62 -17.18 -8.93 5.52
CA ASN A 62 -16.86 -9.96 6.52
C ASN A 62 -16.74 -9.42 7.96
N GLY A 63 -16.79 -8.09 8.12
CA GLY A 63 -16.81 -7.42 9.43
C GLY A 63 -15.50 -7.44 10.20
N GLN A 64 -14.36 -7.80 9.58
CA GLN A 64 -13.08 -7.75 10.28
C GLN A 64 -12.77 -6.34 10.81
N THR A 65 -12.19 -6.26 12.01
CA THR A 65 -11.97 -5.00 12.74
C THR A 65 -10.72 -4.24 12.29
N SER A 66 -9.85 -4.91 11.54
CA SER A 66 -8.63 -4.38 10.91
C SER A 66 -8.23 -5.27 9.76
N LEU A 67 -7.43 -4.72 8.82
CA LEU A 67 -6.85 -5.55 7.77
C LEU A 67 -5.79 -6.50 8.34
N ILE A 68 -5.06 -6.09 9.40
CA ILE A 68 -4.12 -6.97 10.08
C ILE A 68 -4.87 -8.05 10.84
N ILE A 69 -4.62 -9.32 10.45
CA ILE A 69 -5.18 -10.51 11.06
C ILE A 69 -4.18 -11.26 11.95
N HIS A 70 -2.89 -10.99 11.78
CA HIS A 70 -1.81 -11.47 12.62
C HIS A 70 -0.75 -10.36 12.78
N PRO A 71 -0.32 -10.06 14.03
CA PRO A 71 -0.78 -10.62 15.31
C PRO A 71 -2.25 -10.31 15.64
N LYS A 72 -2.83 -11.10 16.56
CA LYS A 72 -4.28 -11.02 16.88
C LYS A 72 -4.74 -9.67 17.44
N ASN A 73 -3.82 -8.86 17.99
CA ASN A 73 -4.15 -7.51 18.45
C ASN A 73 -4.45 -6.55 17.27
N GLY A 74 -4.22 -6.97 16.01
CA GLY A 74 -4.46 -6.17 14.82
C GLY A 74 -3.52 -4.97 14.69
N LYS A 75 -2.30 -5.06 15.21
CA LYS A 75 -1.29 -3.99 15.18
C LYS A 75 -0.01 -4.46 14.53
N ILE A 76 0.69 -3.54 13.86
CA ILE A 76 2.03 -3.81 13.35
C ILE A 76 2.99 -4.02 14.53
N PRO A 77 3.71 -5.13 14.61
CA PRO A 77 4.60 -5.47 15.73
C PRO A 77 5.95 -4.76 15.59
N TRP A 78 5.95 -3.43 15.69
CA TRP A 78 7.16 -2.63 15.60
C TRP A 78 8.17 -2.96 16.70
N LYS A 79 9.44 -3.10 16.34
CA LYS A 79 10.52 -3.03 17.33
C LYS A 79 10.62 -1.63 17.91
N THR A 80 11.06 -1.53 19.16
CA THR A 80 11.31 -0.25 19.82
C THR A 80 12.20 0.62 18.91
N ASP A 81 11.79 1.86 18.68
CA ASP A 81 12.47 2.87 17.88
C ASP A 81 12.48 2.64 16.34
N SER A 82 12.19 1.44 15.83
CA SER A 82 12.21 1.20 14.39
C SER A 82 11.16 2.03 13.62
N LYS A 83 10.01 2.31 14.22
CA LYS A 83 8.99 3.19 13.65
C LYS A 83 9.50 4.62 13.48
N LYS A 84 10.31 5.10 14.41
CA LYS A 84 10.90 6.46 14.37
C LYS A 84 11.98 6.59 13.32
N THR A 85 12.78 5.54 13.12
CA THR A 85 13.89 5.56 12.14
C THR A 85 13.41 5.44 10.71
N THR A 86 12.20 4.94 10.50
CA THR A 86 11.57 4.87 9.17
C THR A 86 10.77 6.13 8.83
N SER A 87 10.56 7.03 9.80
CA SER A 87 9.93 8.33 9.59
C SER A 87 11.00 9.41 9.44
N LEU A 88 10.96 10.23 8.41
CA LEU A 88 11.81 11.42 8.32
C LEU A 88 11.43 12.36 9.47
N SER A 89 12.19 12.30 10.55
CA SER A 89 12.21 13.27 11.66
C SER A 89 10.89 13.55 12.42
N GLY A 90 9.86 12.68 12.32
CA GLY A 90 8.62 12.89 13.07
C GLY A 90 7.79 14.11 12.69
N LYS A 91 8.13 14.76 11.58
CA LYS A 91 7.35 15.87 11.02
C LYS A 91 6.40 15.31 9.97
N SER A 92 5.14 15.71 10.03
CA SER A 92 4.18 15.41 8.96
C SER A 92 4.69 16.02 7.66
N TYR A 93 4.69 15.23 6.60
CA TYR A 93 5.15 15.66 5.28
C TYR A 93 4.18 16.63 4.61
N PHE A 94 2.94 16.67 5.05
CA PHE A 94 1.98 17.61 4.48
C PHE A 94 2.26 19.04 4.98
N PRO A 95 2.76 19.93 4.12
CA PRO A 95 3.06 21.32 4.52
C PRO A 95 1.86 22.05 5.11
N TRP A 96 0.64 21.60 4.78
CA TRP A 96 -0.60 22.15 5.32
C TRP A 96 -0.99 21.60 6.70
N GLU A 97 -0.36 20.52 7.16
CA GLU A 97 -0.62 19.94 8.49
C GLU A 97 0.41 20.39 9.54
N THR A 98 1.48 21.03 9.11
CA THR A 98 2.53 21.51 10.01
C THR A 98 2.73 23.00 9.87
N THR A 99 2.73 23.70 11.00
CA THR A 99 3.17 25.10 11.09
C THR A 99 4.70 25.22 11.12
N ALA A 100 5.42 24.12 11.09
CA ALA A 100 6.87 24.13 11.01
C ALA A 100 7.28 24.24 9.55
N PRO A 101 8.09 25.23 9.15
CA PRO A 101 8.70 25.27 7.84
C PRO A 101 9.45 23.97 7.61
N GLY A 102 9.15 23.29 6.50
CA GLY A 102 9.84 22.05 6.13
C GLY A 102 11.34 22.30 6.09
N ALA A 103 12.13 21.34 6.55
CA ALA A 103 13.57 21.42 6.31
C ALA A 103 13.78 21.51 4.79
N PRO A 104 14.60 22.42 4.30
CA PRO A 104 14.82 22.58 2.88
C PRO A 104 15.36 21.27 2.32
N PHE A 105 14.67 20.71 1.32
CA PHE A 105 15.21 19.62 0.55
C PHE A 105 16.44 20.10 -0.19
N ARG A 106 17.57 19.43 -0.01
CA ARG A 106 18.86 19.84 -0.61
C ARG A 106 19.16 19.07 -1.89
N SER A 107 18.53 17.94 -2.05
CA SER A 107 18.68 17.09 -3.23
C SER A 107 17.43 16.24 -3.45
N TYR A 108 17.29 15.71 -4.67
CA TYR A 108 16.23 14.72 -4.98
C TYR A 108 16.29 13.48 -4.09
N ARG A 109 17.43 13.20 -3.45
CA ARG A 109 17.59 12.07 -2.53
C ARG A 109 16.92 12.29 -1.17
N ASP A 110 16.55 13.52 -0.87
CA ASP A 110 15.81 13.86 0.35
C ASP A 110 14.31 13.62 0.17
N LEU A 111 13.84 13.50 -1.07
CA LEU A 111 12.48 13.18 -1.45
C LEU A 111 12.28 11.66 -1.44
N ASP A 112 11.09 11.22 -1.10
CA ASP A 112 10.77 9.79 -1.14
C ASP A 112 10.57 9.27 -2.58
N THR A 113 10.31 7.99 -2.71
CA THR A 113 10.14 7.36 -4.03
C THR A 113 8.85 7.78 -4.70
N GLY A 114 7.82 8.13 -3.94
CA GLY A 114 6.54 8.60 -4.44
C GLY A 114 6.62 9.98 -5.06
N GLU A 115 7.20 10.98 -4.35
CA GLU A 115 7.41 12.32 -4.93
C GLU A 115 8.25 12.27 -6.20
N ARG A 116 9.20 11.33 -6.27
CA ARG A 116 10.05 11.14 -7.45
C ARG A 116 9.40 10.34 -8.55
N CYS A 117 8.13 9.96 -8.41
CA CYS A 117 7.39 9.13 -9.36
C CYS A 117 8.09 7.80 -9.68
N ILE A 118 8.75 7.18 -8.71
CA ILE A 118 9.47 5.91 -8.88
C ILE A 118 8.58 4.74 -8.49
N THR A 119 8.06 4.75 -7.26
CA THR A 119 7.24 3.67 -6.72
C THR A 119 6.53 4.12 -5.46
N ASP A 120 5.38 3.54 -5.21
CA ASP A 120 4.65 3.68 -3.96
C ASP A 120 5.05 2.61 -2.92
N GLY A 121 5.93 1.69 -3.26
CA GLY A 121 6.50 0.66 -2.35
C GLY A 121 6.01 -0.76 -2.64
N VAL A 122 5.72 -1.56 -1.61
CA VAL A 122 5.55 -3.01 -1.73
C VAL A 122 4.12 -3.47 -1.94
N GLY A 123 3.92 -4.40 -2.83
CA GLY A 123 2.72 -5.25 -2.90
C GLY A 123 1.44 -4.53 -3.33
N ILE A 124 0.31 -5.15 -3.03
CA ILE A 124 -1.03 -4.57 -3.19
C ILE A 124 -1.36 -3.83 -1.89
N TYR A 125 -1.59 -2.52 -1.96
CA TYR A 125 -1.76 -1.69 -0.77
C TYR A 125 -3.17 -1.68 -0.22
N PRO A 126 -3.31 -1.71 1.10
CA PRO A 126 -4.55 -1.29 1.73
C PRO A 126 -4.62 0.24 1.86
N GLN A 127 -5.80 0.78 1.58
CA GLN A 127 -6.22 2.15 1.93
C GLN A 127 -5.39 3.27 1.30
N HIS A 128 -5.53 3.43 0.01
CA HIS A 128 -5.16 4.65 -0.69
C HIS A 128 -6.40 5.55 -0.89
N PRO A 129 -6.28 6.87 -0.88
CA PRO A 129 -7.43 7.76 -1.12
C PRO A 129 -7.92 7.75 -2.58
N TYR A 130 -7.16 7.18 -3.51
CA TYR A 130 -7.48 7.05 -4.93
C TYR A 130 -6.58 5.97 -5.56
N ASN A 131 -6.88 5.56 -6.79
CA ASN A 131 -6.09 4.61 -7.58
C ASN A 131 -5.86 3.27 -6.85
N ASN A 132 -6.93 2.70 -6.29
CA ASN A 132 -6.91 1.45 -5.55
C ASN A 132 -7.16 0.22 -6.45
N ASN A 133 -6.97 0.36 -7.76
CA ASN A 133 -7.29 -0.69 -8.70
C ASN A 133 -6.02 -1.40 -9.19
N PHE A 134 -6.19 -2.67 -9.50
CA PHE A 134 -5.14 -3.55 -10.00
C PHE A 134 -5.67 -4.34 -11.18
N GLN A 135 -4.88 -4.45 -12.22
CA GLN A 135 -5.17 -5.35 -13.33
C GLN A 135 -4.23 -6.55 -13.26
N ILE A 136 -4.79 -7.75 -13.27
CA ILE A 136 -4.04 -9.00 -13.27
C ILE A 136 -4.13 -9.62 -14.66
N PHE A 137 -2.98 -9.95 -15.23
CA PHE A 137 -2.83 -10.73 -16.44
C PHE A 137 -2.19 -12.08 -16.08
N GLN A 138 -2.66 -13.14 -16.68
CA GLN A 138 -2.21 -14.49 -16.39
C GLN A 138 -1.87 -15.26 -17.65
N THR A 139 -0.71 -15.89 -17.65
CA THR A 139 -0.29 -16.88 -18.63
C THR A 139 0.16 -18.15 -17.93
N GLU A 140 0.56 -19.17 -18.65
CA GLU A 140 1.13 -20.39 -18.06
C GLU A 140 2.44 -20.14 -17.32
N LEU A 141 3.23 -19.16 -17.76
CA LEU A 141 4.59 -18.91 -17.25
C LEU A 141 4.70 -17.66 -16.39
N TYR A 142 3.73 -16.77 -16.42
CA TYR A 142 3.82 -15.47 -15.76
C TYR A 142 2.47 -15.01 -15.23
N ILE A 143 2.51 -14.36 -14.08
CA ILE A 143 1.47 -13.42 -13.64
C ILE A 143 2.05 -12.01 -13.77
N VAL A 144 1.26 -11.08 -14.31
CA VAL A 144 1.58 -9.66 -14.28
C VAL A 144 0.52 -8.95 -13.45
N ILE A 145 0.94 -8.24 -12.41
CA ILE A 145 0.07 -7.39 -11.59
C ILE A 145 0.45 -5.95 -11.90
N MET A 146 -0.45 -5.27 -12.59
CA MET A 146 -0.36 -3.84 -12.85
C MET A 146 -1.22 -3.09 -11.83
N GLN A 147 -0.64 -2.14 -11.12
CA GLN A 147 -1.39 -1.26 -10.23
C GLN A 147 -1.62 0.09 -10.90
N GLU A 148 -2.77 0.67 -10.63
CA GLU A 148 -3.17 1.97 -11.17
C GLU A 148 -2.23 3.08 -10.68
N MET A 149 -1.86 3.06 -9.39
CA MET A 149 -0.93 4.01 -8.80
C MET A 149 0.47 3.87 -9.42
N TYR A 150 1.07 4.97 -9.87
CA TYR A 150 2.36 5.05 -10.56
C TYR A 150 2.46 4.22 -11.84
N HIS A 151 1.38 3.60 -12.29
CA HIS A 151 1.41 2.75 -13.46
C HIS A 151 2.44 1.62 -13.34
N GLU A 152 2.62 1.14 -12.11
CA GLU A 152 3.63 0.12 -11.80
C GLU A 152 3.13 -1.26 -12.19
N TYR A 153 4.05 -2.11 -12.60
CA TYR A 153 3.75 -3.52 -12.85
C TYR A 153 4.84 -4.43 -12.30
N ARG A 154 4.41 -5.57 -11.80
CA ARG A 154 5.29 -6.66 -11.38
C ARG A 154 5.10 -7.85 -12.30
N ILE A 155 6.19 -8.32 -12.91
CA ILE A 155 6.21 -9.55 -13.70
C ILE A 155 6.70 -10.67 -12.79
N ILE A 156 5.87 -11.67 -12.57
CA ILE A 156 6.08 -12.75 -11.61
C ILE A 156 6.23 -14.06 -12.38
N PRO A 157 7.46 -14.59 -12.52
CA PRO A 157 7.69 -15.89 -13.14
C PRO A 157 7.10 -17.03 -12.31
N LEU A 158 6.50 -18.02 -13.02
CA LEU A 158 5.93 -19.24 -12.43
C LEU A 158 6.75 -20.50 -12.77
N ASP A 159 7.91 -20.34 -13.38
CA ASP A 159 8.73 -21.44 -13.92
C ASP A 159 9.69 -22.07 -12.90
N GLY A 160 9.57 -21.70 -11.63
CA GLY A 160 10.40 -22.27 -10.55
C GLY A 160 11.86 -21.79 -10.53
N ARG A 161 12.23 -20.79 -11.33
CA ARG A 161 13.58 -20.21 -11.27
C ARG A 161 13.87 -19.62 -9.90
N PRO A 162 15.12 -19.69 -9.41
CA PRO A 162 15.47 -19.08 -8.13
C PRO A 162 15.42 -17.56 -8.17
N HIS A 163 15.37 -16.94 -7.01
CA HIS A 163 15.58 -15.50 -6.88
C HIS A 163 16.95 -15.09 -7.40
N LEU A 164 17.07 -13.83 -7.81
CA LEU A 164 18.33 -13.23 -8.23
C LEU A 164 19.32 -13.21 -7.06
N ASP A 165 20.61 -13.19 -7.39
CA ASP A 165 21.65 -13.07 -6.38
C ASP A 165 21.47 -11.78 -5.56
N PRO A 166 21.61 -11.82 -4.22
CA PRO A 166 21.34 -10.71 -3.32
C PRO A 166 21.91 -9.33 -3.67
N PRO A 167 23.04 -9.17 -4.39
CA PRO A 167 23.52 -7.83 -4.74
C PRO A 167 22.62 -7.00 -5.65
N VAL A 168 21.61 -7.60 -6.32
CA VAL A 168 20.74 -6.88 -7.27
C VAL A 168 19.46 -6.47 -6.58
N GLY A 169 19.50 -5.31 -5.91
CA GLY A 169 18.30 -4.72 -5.32
C GLY A 169 17.36 -4.10 -6.37
N GLN A 170 16.05 -4.26 -6.18
CA GLN A 170 15.01 -3.71 -7.05
C GLN A 170 14.00 -2.89 -6.22
N TRP A 171 13.33 -1.92 -6.87
CA TRP A 171 12.31 -1.11 -6.20
C TRP A 171 11.13 -1.95 -5.71
N LEU A 172 10.63 -2.86 -6.55
CA LEU A 172 9.50 -3.73 -6.24
C LEU A 172 9.93 -5.12 -5.76
N GLY A 173 11.23 -5.31 -5.52
CA GLY A 173 11.80 -6.60 -5.17
C GLY A 173 11.84 -7.57 -6.36
N ASP A 174 12.41 -8.72 -6.12
CA ASP A 174 12.48 -9.85 -7.05
C ASP A 174 11.39 -10.86 -6.66
N ALA A 175 10.34 -10.95 -7.46
CA ALA A 175 9.18 -11.79 -7.20
C ALA A 175 9.28 -13.15 -7.88
N ARG A 176 8.80 -14.20 -7.21
CA ARG A 176 8.60 -15.55 -7.75
C ARG A 176 7.24 -16.05 -7.36
N GLY A 177 6.56 -16.73 -8.29
CA GLY A 177 5.23 -17.27 -8.05
C GLY A 177 5.17 -18.78 -8.24
N TYR A 178 4.29 -19.42 -7.50
CA TYR A 178 3.94 -20.82 -7.66
C TYR A 178 2.52 -21.09 -7.13
N TRP A 179 1.93 -22.20 -7.55
CA TRP A 179 0.60 -22.58 -7.13
C TRP A 179 0.62 -23.62 -6.02
N GLU A 180 -0.11 -23.37 -4.95
CA GLU A 180 -0.47 -24.36 -3.91
C GLU A 180 -1.97 -24.65 -4.01
N GLY A 181 -2.34 -25.73 -4.72
CA GLY A 181 -3.75 -25.99 -5.04
C GLY A 181 -4.33 -24.85 -5.88
N ASP A 182 -5.37 -24.20 -5.37
CA ASP A 182 -6.05 -23.07 -6.02
C ASP A 182 -5.54 -21.68 -5.57
N THR A 183 -4.47 -21.66 -4.79
CA THR A 183 -3.87 -20.43 -4.28
C THR A 183 -2.56 -20.13 -5.02
N LEU A 184 -2.46 -18.94 -5.60
CA LEU A 184 -1.20 -18.40 -6.08
C LEU A 184 -0.41 -17.84 -4.88
N ILE A 185 0.83 -18.32 -4.73
CA ILE A 185 1.79 -17.80 -3.77
C ILE A 185 2.80 -16.95 -4.53
N ILE A 186 3.07 -15.74 -4.02
CA ILE A 186 4.12 -14.88 -4.56
C ILE A 186 5.09 -14.55 -3.43
N GLU A 187 6.35 -14.90 -3.61
CA GLU A 187 7.43 -14.56 -2.69
C GLU A 187 8.30 -13.48 -3.32
N SER A 188 8.54 -12.40 -2.60
CA SER A 188 9.34 -11.27 -3.07
C SER A 188 10.40 -10.90 -2.05
N GLN A 189 11.65 -10.70 -2.52
CA GLN A 189 12.81 -10.28 -1.72
C GLN A 189 13.76 -9.42 -2.57
N GLY A 190 14.91 -9.03 -2.03
CA GLY A 190 15.89 -8.25 -2.80
C GLY A 190 15.44 -6.83 -3.07
N TYR A 191 14.78 -6.21 -2.10
CA TYR A 191 14.38 -4.81 -2.20
C TYR A 191 15.55 -3.86 -2.03
N LEU A 192 15.49 -2.71 -2.69
CA LEU A 192 16.35 -1.58 -2.36
C LEU A 192 15.94 -0.98 -1.01
N ASP A 193 16.93 -0.51 -0.25
CA ASP A 193 16.65 0.28 0.95
C ASP A 193 16.05 1.62 0.56
N THR A 194 14.81 1.87 0.95
CA THR A 194 14.17 3.17 0.78
C THR A 194 14.05 3.88 2.11
N LYS A 195 14.09 5.18 2.12
CA LYS A 195 13.80 5.99 3.32
C LYS A 195 12.31 5.97 3.68
N GLY A 196 11.57 5.29 2.90
CA GLY A 196 10.26 4.74 2.98
C GLY A 196 9.21 5.53 3.64
N TRP A 197 8.72 6.55 2.95
CA TRP A 197 7.39 6.97 3.32
C TRP A 197 6.77 7.82 2.22
N HIS A 198 6.05 7.16 1.44
CA HIS A 198 5.02 7.82 0.70
C HIS A 198 3.89 8.11 1.69
N TRP A 199 3.48 9.36 1.81
CA TRP A 199 2.37 9.77 2.67
C TRP A 199 2.54 9.45 4.17
N ALA A 200 3.76 9.51 4.69
CA ALA A 200 4.07 9.22 6.09
C ALA A 200 3.61 7.82 6.57
N VAL A 201 3.74 6.80 5.71
CA VAL A 201 3.34 5.41 6.03
C VAL A 201 4.58 4.54 6.25
N PRO A 202 5.15 4.52 7.48
CA PRO A 202 6.45 3.90 7.76
C PRO A 202 6.56 2.42 7.38
N TRP A 203 5.47 1.67 7.42
CA TRP A 203 5.50 0.24 7.11
C TRP A 203 5.75 -0.06 5.62
N ARG A 204 5.48 0.90 4.73
CA ARG A 204 5.74 0.78 3.28
C ARG A 204 7.21 0.91 2.92
N ALA A 205 8.06 1.39 3.84
CA ALA A 205 9.49 1.41 3.63
C ALA A 205 10.01 0.04 3.21
N THR A 206 10.84 -0.01 2.20
CA THR A 206 11.53 -1.23 1.82
C THR A 206 12.92 -1.28 2.43
N LYS A 207 13.37 -2.49 2.73
CA LYS A 207 14.71 -2.81 3.21
C LYS A 207 15.19 -4.05 2.48
N SER A 208 16.49 -4.17 2.31
CA SER A 208 17.12 -5.38 1.76
C SER A 208 16.82 -6.64 2.58
N THR A 209 16.43 -6.46 3.84
CA THR A 209 16.00 -7.55 4.75
C THR A 209 14.53 -7.93 4.63
N LEU A 210 13.74 -7.16 3.87
CA LEU A 210 12.31 -7.41 3.71
C LEU A 210 12.07 -8.66 2.86
N LYS A 211 11.18 -9.52 3.37
CA LYS A 211 10.52 -10.58 2.60
C LYS A 211 9.02 -10.33 2.63
N LEU A 212 8.39 -10.45 1.48
CA LEU A 212 6.95 -10.34 1.31
C LEU A 212 6.43 -11.64 0.73
N THR A 213 5.46 -12.25 1.39
CA THR A 213 4.73 -13.41 0.87
C THR A 213 3.28 -13.01 0.65
N GLU A 214 2.79 -13.15 -0.55
CA GLU A 214 1.42 -12.83 -0.94
C GLU A 214 0.68 -14.12 -1.31
N ARG A 215 -0.61 -14.17 -1.00
CA ARG A 215 -1.48 -15.30 -1.30
C ARG A 215 -2.76 -14.79 -1.96
N LEU A 216 -3.07 -15.32 -3.13
CA LEU A 216 -4.25 -14.96 -3.90
C LEU A 216 -5.05 -16.21 -4.18
N THR A 217 -6.27 -16.29 -3.65
CA THR A 217 -7.20 -17.40 -3.89
C THR A 217 -8.49 -16.84 -4.46
N ARG A 218 -8.84 -17.22 -5.70
CA ARG A 218 -10.13 -16.84 -6.24
C ARG A 218 -11.23 -17.65 -5.55
N THR A 219 -12.11 -16.98 -4.81
CA THR A 219 -13.18 -17.62 -4.02
C THR A 219 -14.49 -17.71 -4.78
N ASP A 220 -14.74 -16.77 -5.68
CA ASP A 220 -15.91 -16.72 -6.56
C ASP A 220 -15.64 -15.84 -7.80
N GLU A 221 -16.68 -15.54 -8.58
CA GLU A 221 -16.54 -14.74 -9.81
C GLU A 221 -16.10 -13.29 -9.54
N LEU A 222 -16.45 -12.75 -8.38
CA LEU A 222 -16.27 -11.35 -8.03
C LEU A 222 -15.16 -11.12 -7.01
N THR A 223 -14.57 -12.18 -6.43
CA THR A 223 -13.70 -12.05 -5.25
C THR A 223 -12.42 -12.85 -5.38
N ILE A 224 -11.30 -12.19 -5.08
CA ILE A 224 -10.02 -12.84 -4.75
C ILE A 224 -9.73 -12.60 -3.27
N ASP A 225 -9.64 -13.66 -2.49
CA ASP A 225 -9.13 -13.58 -1.12
C ASP A 225 -7.61 -13.34 -1.18
N TYR A 226 -7.22 -12.11 -0.92
CA TYR A 226 -5.83 -11.70 -0.92
C TYR A 226 -5.34 -11.46 0.50
N SER A 227 -4.18 -12.01 0.80
CA SER A 227 -3.44 -11.70 2.01
C SER A 227 -1.96 -11.54 1.73
N PHE A 228 -1.28 -10.78 2.57
CA PHE A 228 0.17 -10.66 2.50
C PHE A 228 0.80 -10.74 3.89
N THR A 229 1.99 -11.32 3.95
CA THR A 229 2.80 -11.40 5.17
C THR A 229 4.11 -10.65 4.94
N MET A 230 4.42 -9.72 5.83
CA MET A 230 5.69 -8.99 5.86
C MET A 230 6.61 -9.53 6.95
N GLU A 231 7.81 -9.90 6.53
CA GLU A 231 8.91 -10.31 7.42
C GLU A 231 10.08 -9.36 7.25
N ASP A 232 10.43 -8.63 8.29
CA ASP A 232 11.62 -7.79 8.30
C ASP A 232 12.15 -7.68 9.73
N SER A 233 13.12 -8.52 10.02
CA SER A 233 13.73 -8.59 11.35
C SER A 233 14.45 -7.31 11.79
N SER A 234 14.74 -6.40 10.86
CA SER A 234 15.30 -5.08 11.21
C SER A 234 14.27 -4.13 11.79
N ARG A 235 12.96 -4.31 11.48
CA ARG A 235 11.88 -3.40 11.86
C ARG A 235 10.83 -4.01 12.75
N PHE A 236 10.47 -5.27 12.53
CA PHE A 236 9.38 -5.93 13.22
C PHE A 236 9.90 -6.99 14.20
N SER A 237 9.22 -7.15 15.33
CA SER A 237 9.55 -8.15 16.33
C SER A 237 9.12 -9.56 15.92
N GLU A 238 8.14 -9.65 15.03
CA GLU A 238 7.62 -10.87 14.42
C GLU A 238 7.04 -10.57 13.02
N PRO A 239 6.85 -11.55 12.15
CA PRO A 239 6.07 -11.38 10.93
C PRO A 239 4.64 -10.93 11.21
N TRP A 240 4.06 -10.15 10.31
CA TRP A 240 2.66 -9.75 10.41
C TRP A 240 1.92 -9.94 9.10
N THR A 241 0.63 -10.26 9.19
CA THR A 241 -0.20 -10.58 8.05
C THR A 241 -1.42 -9.67 7.99
N ALA A 242 -1.67 -9.11 6.83
CA ALA A 242 -2.93 -8.45 6.52
C ALA A 242 -3.72 -9.26 5.48
N ARG A 243 -5.04 -9.14 5.54
CA ARG A 243 -5.99 -9.77 4.60
C ARG A 243 -6.93 -8.71 4.06
N ILE A 244 -7.00 -8.64 2.73
CA ILE A 244 -7.79 -7.64 2.01
C ILE A 244 -8.43 -8.34 0.82
N PRO A 245 -9.67 -8.86 0.94
CA PRO A 245 -10.35 -9.39 -0.21
C PRO A 245 -10.43 -8.35 -1.33
N LEU A 246 -9.95 -8.69 -2.51
CA LEU A 246 -10.10 -7.89 -3.72
C LEU A 246 -11.46 -8.20 -4.33
N THR A 247 -12.10 -7.21 -4.93
CA THR A 247 -13.34 -7.41 -5.67
C THR A 247 -13.30 -6.73 -7.02
N ASN A 248 -14.00 -7.29 -8.01
CA ASN A 248 -14.27 -6.60 -9.27
C ASN A 248 -15.68 -5.94 -9.26
N ASP A 249 -16.45 -6.07 -8.17
CA ASP A 249 -17.62 -5.24 -7.91
C ASP A 249 -17.20 -3.94 -7.21
N HIS A 250 -16.77 -2.96 -7.99
CA HIS A 250 -16.33 -1.66 -7.49
C HIS A 250 -17.41 -0.95 -6.68
N ALA A 251 -18.69 -1.14 -7.03
CA ALA A 251 -19.81 -0.55 -6.31
C ALA A 251 -19.95 -1.12 -4.88
N GLU A 252 -19.56 -2.39 -4.66
CA GLU A 252 -19.48 -2.98 -3.32
C GLU A 252 -18.55 -2.18 -2.40
N ARG A 253 -17.50 -1.57 -2.95
CA ARG A 253 -16.50 -0.78 -2.20
C ARG A 253 -16.80 0.72 -2.20
N GLY A 254 -17.78 1.16 -2.98
CA GLY A 254 -18.14 2.57 -3.12
C GLY A 254 -17.11 3.35 -3.92
N VAL A 255 -16.45 2.70 -4.89
CA VAL A 255 -15.49 3.32 -5.81
C VAL A 255 -15.98 3.25 -7.24
N THR A 256 -15.41 4.08 -8.10
CA THR A 256 -15.74 4.16 -9.52
C THR A 256 -15.30 2.90 -10.25
N SER A 257 -16.15 2.36 -11.10
CA SER A 257 -15.81 1.27 -12.01
C SER A 257 -15.39 1.82 -13.37
N GLY A 258 -14.52 1.10 -14.06
CA GLY A 258 -14.10 1.44 -15.41
C GLY A 258 -12.73 0.91 -15.76
N ASP A 259 -12.19 1.42 -16.86
CA ASP A 259 -10.84 1.12 -17.31
C ASP A 259 -9.81 1.80 -16.40
N LEU A 260 -8.62 1.20 -16.32
CA LEU A 260 -7.48 1.84 -15.68
C LEU A 260 -6.90 2.89 -16.62
N TYR A 261 -6.72 4.10 -16.08
CA TYR A 261 -6.07 5.18 -16.78
C TYR A 261 -4.60 5.31 -16.36
N GLU A 262 -3.80 5.89 -17.23
CA GLU A 262 -2.41 6.16 -16.90
C GLU A 262 -2.31 7.15 -15.73
N PHE A 263 -1.56 6.76 -14.71
CA PHE A 263 -1.14 7.68 -13.66
C PHE A 263 0.10 8.44 -14.13
N ALA A 264 -0.12 9.55 -14.83
CA ALA A 264 0.92 10.35 -15.49
C ALA A 264 1.71 11.21 -14.48
N CYS A 265 2.36 10.58 -13.52
CA CYS A 265 3.02 11.23 -12.37
C CYS A 265 4.05 12.29 -12.77
N HIS A 266 4.72 12.13 -13.90
CA HIS A 266 5.74 13.07 -14.38
C HIS A 266 5.16 14.26 -15.13
N GLU A 267 3.98 14.13 -15.72
CA GLU A 267 3.38 15.19 -16.53
C GLU A 267 2.96 16.38 -15.66
N GLY A 268 3.49 17.55 -15.95
CA GLY A 268 3.19 18.77 -15.18
C GLY A 268 3.67 18.74 -13.72
N ASN A 269 4.49 17.79 -13.33
CA ASN A 269 5.03 17.69 -11.96
C ASN A 269 6.18 18.67 -11.74
N TYR A 270 5.83 19.91 -11.41
CA TYR A 270 6.79 20.96 -11.03
C TYR A 270 7.14 20.96 -9.52
N SER A 271 6.62 20.01 -8.76
CA SER A 271 6.80 19.95 -7.31
C SER A 271 8.27 19.79 -6.92
N ILE A 272 9.00 18.90 -7.59
CA ILE A 272 10.42 18.64 -7.31
C ILE A 272 11.28 19.89 -7.53
N PRO A 273 11.26 20.56 -8.72
CA PRO A 273 11.99 21.81 -8.89
C PRO A 273 11.61 22.87 -7.87
N ASN A 274 10.33 23.01 -7.54
CA ASN A 274 9.87 23.99 -6.57
C ASN A 274 10.39 23.70 -5.16
N MET A 275 10.31 22.45 -4.70
CA MET A 275 10.82 22.04 -3.39
C MET A 275 12.33 22.22 -3.28
N LEU A 276 13.07 21.92 -4.34
CA LEU A 276 14.53 22.06 -4.35
C LEU A 276 15.01 23.50 -4.51
N SER A 277 14.16 24.41 -5.01
CA SER A 277 14.48 25.83 -5.17
C SER A 277 14.17 26.68 -3.95
N MET A 278 13.52 26.11 -2.91
CA MET A 278 13.22 26.86 -1.68
C MET A 278 14.51 27.30 -0.97
N PRO A 279 14.64 28.58 -0.63
CA PRO A 279 15.83 29.06 0.10
C PRO A 279 15.90 28.43 1.49
N PRO A 280 17.11 28.20 2.03
CA PRO A 280 17.27 27.79 3.42
C PRO A 280 16.64 28.84 4.36
N GLU A 281 16.04 28.36 5.47
CA GLU A 281 15.26 29.16 6.45
C GLU A 281 15.96 30.40 7.07
N SER A 282 17.13 30.76 6.66
CA SER A 282 17.90 31.86 7.26
C SER A 282 17.33 33.27 7.06
N HIS A 283 16.14 33.42 6.45
CA HIS A 283 15.58 34.75 6.11
C HIS A 283 14.12 34.97 6.48
N LEU A 284 13.54 34.14 7.34
CA LEU A 284 12.25 34.43 7.97
C LEU A 284 12.50 34.95 9.40
N ASN A 285 12.98 36.17 9.50
CA ASN A 285 12.94 36.99 10.71
C ASN A 285 11.63 37.78 10.77
#